data_5bd69ee320a889e98120f206004e1506
#
_entry.id   5bd69ee320a889e98120f206004e1506
#
_cell.length_a   1.000
_cell.length_b   1.000
_cell.length_c   1.000
_cell.angle_alpha   90.00
_cell.angle_beta   90.00
_cell.angle_gamma   90.00
#
_symmetry.space_group_name_H-M   'P 1'
#
loop_
_entity.id
_entity.type
_entity.pdbx_description
1 polymer ?
#
loop_
_entity_poly.entity_id
_entity_poly.type
_entity_poly.pdbx_seq_one_letter_code
_entity_poly.pdbx_strand_id
1 'polypeptide(L)'
;ELSRGLGDVYKRQIWTSYKQAQASFWTAEEIDLAEDLKDWKNLNKDEQHFIKHILAFFAASDGIVNENLVENFNAEVCWPEARCFYGFQIMMENIHAETYSLLIDTYIDDEREKDHLFKALETVPSVKKKGDWAMRWLSRKRGSFAERLVAFAAVEGIFFSGSFCAIFWLKKRGLMPGLTFSNELISRDEGLHCDFACLLHSKLIRGAGENVIRRIIAEAVDIEIEFVTKALPVNLIGMNADLMKQYIQFVADRLLVQLNCSKIYNVGNPFPWMEMISMQGKTNFFEKRVAEYQKAGVMDSAS
;
A
#
# COMPACT_ATOMS: atom_id res chain seq x y z
N GLU A 1 -19.18 -12.69 -24.77
CA GLU A 1 -19.32 -13.56 -23.56
C GLU A 1 -19.01 -12.82 -22.25
N LEU A 2 -18.12 -11.84 -22.24
CA LEU A 2 -17.91 -10.98 -21.04
C LEU A 2 -19.19 -10.27 -20.59
N SER A 3 -20.14 -10.02 -21.51
CA SER A 3 -21.43 -9.40 -21.19
C SER A 3 -22.42 -10.30 -20.46
N ARG A 4 -22.28 -11.63 -20.56
CA ARG A 4 -23.15 -12.60 -19.86
C ARG A 4 -22.86 -12.67 -18.36
N GLY A 5 -21.64 -12.29 -17.93
CA GLY A 5 -21.26 -12.22 -16.51
C GLY A 5 -21.80 -11.01 -15.75
N LEU A 6 -22.19 -9.95 -16.44
CA LEU A 6 -22.70 -8.70 -15.83
C LEU A 6 -24.09 -8.83 -15.19
N GLY A 7 -24.80 -9.94 -15.41
CA GLY A 7 -26.09 -10.22 -14.75
C GLY A 7 -25.98 -10.71 -13.30
N ASP A 8 -24.81 -11.23 -12.90
CA ASP A 8 -24.56 -11.70 -11.55
C ASP A 8 -24.10 -10.57 -10.65
N VAL A 9 -24.79 -10.35 -9.53
CA VAL A 9 -24.51 -9.29 -8.57
C VAL A 9 -23.07 -9.38 -8.02
N TYR A 10 -22.56 -10.58 -7.82
CA TYR A 10 -21.18 -10.80 -7.29
C TYR A 10 -20.13 -10.37 -8.31
N LYS A 11 -20.29 -10.74 -9.56
CA LYS A 11 -19.38 -10.36 -10.65
C LYS A 11 -19.43 -8.85 -10.90
N ARG A 12 -20.60 -8.22 -10.70
CA ARG A 12 -20.73 -6.76 -10.78
C ARG A 12 -19.89 -6.04 -9.72
N GLN A 13 -19.84 -6.54 -8.48
CA GLN A 13 -19.01 -5.93 -7.44
C GLN A 13 -17.51 -6.04 -7.77
N ILE A 14 -17.06 -7.21 -8.24
CA ILE A 14 -15.66 -7.42 -8.66
C ILE A 14 -15.31 -6.53 -9.85
N TRP A 15 -16.21 -6.43 -10.84
CA TRP A 15 -16.03 -5.56 -11.99
C TRP A 15 -15.98 -4.08 -11.59
N THR A 16 -16.82 -3.65 -10.63
CA THR A 16 -16.79 -2.28 -10.11
C THR A 16 -15.45 -1.97 -9.46
N SER A 17 -14.89 -2.88 -8.66
CA SER A 17 -13.55 -2.69 -8.07
C SER A 17 -12.47 -2.53 -9.14
N TYR A 18 -12.51 -3.35 -10.21
CA TYR A 18 -11.60 -3.20 -11.34
C TYR A 18 -11.75 -1.83 -12.02
N LYS A 19 -12.96 -1.35 -12.24
CA LYS A 19 -13.21 -0.03 -12.85
C LYS A 19 -12.78 1.12 -11.94
N GLN A 20 -12.90 0.97 -10.62
CA GLN A 20 -12.39 1.95 -9.66
C GLN A 20 -10.86 2.01 -9.71
N ALA A 21 -10.19 0.85 -9.75
CA ALA A 21 -8.73 0.78 -9.89
C ALA A 21 -8.28 1.46 -11.20
N GLN A 22 -8.91 1.14 -12.34
CA GLN A 22 -8.61 1.82 -13.61
C GLN A 22 -8.80 3.34 -13.56
N ALA A 23 -9.85 3.82 -12.89
CA ALA A 23 -10.10 5.26 -12.76
C ALA A 23 -9.04 5.97 -11.90
N SER A 24 -8.28 5.22 -11.13
CA SER A 24 -7.19 5.71 -10.27
C SER A 24 -5.80 5.60 -10.93
N PHE A 25 -5.71 5.22 -12.20
CA PHE A 25 -4.44 5.05 -12.92
C PHE A 25 -3.60 6.33 -12.93
N TRP A 26 -2.31 6.16 -12.71
CA TRP A 26 -1.29 7.20 -12.76
C TRP A 26 0.05 6.59 -13.19
N THR A 27 1.04 7.42 -13.50
CA THR A 27 2.39 6.99 -13.86
C THR A 27 3.44 7.72 -13.03
N ALA A 28 4.65 7.17 -12.93
CA ALA A 28 5.73 7.75 -12.14
C ALA A 28 6.14 9.15 -12.60
N GLU A 29 5.97 9.47 -13.89
CA GLU A 29 6.25 10.79 -14.48
C GLU A 29 5.31 11.90 -13.97
N GLU A 30 4.19 11.56 -13.34
CA GLU A 30 3.30 12.55 -12.73
C GLU A 30 3.85 13.15 -11.44
N ILE A 31 4.94 12.57 -10.89
CA ILE A 31 5.53 12.98 -9.63
C ILE A 31 6.69 13.94 -9.86
N ASP A 32 6.53 15.18 -9.39
CA ASP A 32 7.60 16.19 -9.42
C ASP A 32 8.44 16.12 -8.13
N LEU A 33 9.72 15.79 -8.26
CA LEU A 33 10.69 15.69 -7.17
C LEU A 33 11.60 16.90 -7.01
N ALA A 34 11.43 17.96 -7.82
CA ALA A 34 12.35 19.08 -7.86
C ALA A 34 12.45 19.83 -6.52
N GLU A 35 11.34 20.01 -5.83
CA GLU A 35 11.31 20.68 -4.52
C GLU A 35 11.83 19.77 -3.39
N ASP A 36 11.69 18.47 -3.53
CA ASP A 36 12.14 17.51 -2.52
C ASP A 36 13.65 17.57 -2.28
N LEU A 37 14.45 17.87 -3.29
CA LEU A 37 15.91 18.01 -3.16
C LEU A 37 16.33 19.15 -2.23
N LYS A 38 15.52 20.21 -2.15
CA LYS A 38 15.77 21.33 -1.22
C LYS A 38 15.48 20.89 0.21
N ASP A 39 14.35 20.23 0.40
CA ASP A 39 13.96 19.72 1.72
C ASP A 39 14.93 18.63 2.19
N TRP A 40 15.31 17.70 1.30
CA TRP A 40 16.23 16.61 1.60
C TRP A 40 17.56 17.10 2.20
N LYS A 41 18.12 18.17 1.66
CA LYS A 41 19.36 18.76 2.15
C LYS A 41 19.24 19.41 3.53
N ASN A 42 18.01 19.81 3.90
CA ASN A 42 17.72 20.47 5.18
C ASN A 42 17.25 19.47 6.26
N LEU A 43 16.87 18.24 5.88
CA LEU A 43 16.53 17.20 6.85
C LEU A 43 17.75 16.83 7.68
N ASN A 44 17.51 16.54 8.96
CA ASN A 44 18.57 16.00 9.82
C ASN A 44 18.89 14.52 9.45
N LYS A 45 19.99 14.00 10.00
CA LYS A 45 20.45 12.65 9.68
C LYS A 45 19.46 11.56 10.07
N ASP A 46 18.72 11.74 11.16
CA ASP A 46 17.73 10.79 11.63
C ASP A 46 16.53 10.73 10.68
N GLU A 47 16.07 11.88 10.20
CA GLU A 47 15.00 11.98 9.21
C GLU A 47 15.41 11.36 7.88
N GLN A 48 16.60 11.66 7.38
CA GLN A 48 17.13 11.04 6.17
C GLN A 48 17.27 9.53 6.33
N HIS A 49 17.81 9.05 7.45
CA HIS A 49 17.92 7.63 7.76
C HIS A 49 16.54 6.95 7.74
N PHE A 50 15.55 7.58 8.38
CA PHE A 50 14.19 7.06 8.44
C PHE A 50 13.59 6.92 7.04
N ILE A 51 13.65 7.97 6.22
CA ILE A 51 13.09 7.97 4.86
C ILE A 51 13.78 6.92 3.97
N LYS A 52 15.12 6.83 4.00
CA LYS A 52 15.86 5.82 3.23
C LYS A 52 15.40 4.40 3.53
N HIS A 53 15.21 4.08 4.81
CA HIS A 53 14.81 2.73 5.22
C HIS A 53 13.33 2.42 4.92
N ILE A 54 12.46 3.42 4.95
CA ILE A 54 11.07 3.28 4.50
C ILE A 54 11.03 2.99 2.99
N LEU A 55 11.78 3.74 2.18
CA LEU A 55 11.87 3.51 0.74
C LEU A 55 12.46 2.13 0.41
N ALA A 56 13.48 1.72 1.16
CA ALA A 56 14.06 0.38 1.04
C ALA A 56 13.03 -0.73 1.36
N PHE A 57 12.22 -0.52 2.40
CA PHE A 57 11.14 -1.44 2.73
C PHE A 57 10.08 -1.50 1.61
N PHE A 58 9.66 -0.37 1.08
CA PHE A 58 8.69 -0.34 -0.01
C PHE A 58 9.20 -1.07 -1.26
N ALA A 59 10.40 -0.71 -1.74
CA ALA A 59 11.00 -1.34 -2.91
C ALA A 59 11.17 -2.88 -2.76
N ALA A 60 11.51 -3.33 -1.56
CA ALA A 60 11.65 -4.75 -1.26
C ALA A 60 10.29 -5.48 -1.19
N SER A 61 9.26 -4.82 -0.67
CA SER A 61 7.93 -5.40 -0.45
C SER A 61 7.16 -5.58 -1.76
N ASP A 62 7.22 -4.61 -2.67
CA ASP A 62 6.55 -4.67 -3.97
C ASP A 62 7.04 -5.85 -4.83
N GLY A 63 8.31 -6.20 -4.73
CA GLY A 63 8.85 -7.39 -5.38
C GLY A 63 8.17 -8.68 -4.90
N ILE A 64 7.95 -8.83 -3.59
CA ILE A 64 7.26 -9.99 -3.00
C ILE A 64 5.78 -9.99 -3.38
N VAL A 65 5.12 -8.84 -3.29
CA VAL A 65 3.70 -8.68 -3.64
C VAL A 65 3.49 -9.06 -5.10
N ASN A 66 4.28 -8.50 -6.01
CA ASN A 66 4.14 -8.72 -7.44
C ASN A 66 4.37 -10.17 -7.84
N GLU A 67 5.42 -10.82 -7.33
CA GLU A 67 5.68 -12.24 -7.56
C GLU A 67 4.50 -13.11 -7.12
N ASN A 68 3.94 -12.83 -5.95
CA ASN A 68 2.77 -13.54 -5.45
C ASN A 68 1.52 -13.36 -6.30
N LEU A 69 1.27 -12.14 -6.77
CA LEU A 69 0.14 -11.86 -7.66
C LEU A 69 0.25 -12.65 -8.96
N VAL A 70 1.43 -12.66 -9.58
CA VAL A 70 1.69 -13.34 -10.86
C VAL A 70 1.60 -14.85 -10.69
N GLU A 71 2.30 -15.42 -9.71
CA GLU A 71 2.43 -16.88 -9.58
C GLU A 71 1.23 -17.55 -8.92
N ASN A 72 0.56 -16.87 -8.01
CA ASN A 72 -0.49 -17.46 -7.20
C ASN A 72 -1.87 -16.89 -7.51
N PHE A 73 -2.19 -15.69 -7.09
CA PHE A 73 -3.57 -15.22 -7.10
C PHE A 73 -4.18 -15.12 -8.48
N ASN A 74 -3.48 -14.54 -9.45
CA ASN A 74 -3.98 -14.42 -10.81
C ASN A 74 -4.18 -15.79 -11.49
N ALA A 75 -3.34 -16.76 -11.15
CA ALA A 75 -3.45 -18.11 -11.69
C ALA A 75 -4.57 -18.95 -11.02
N GLU A 76 -4.86 -18.70 -9.75
CA GLU A 76 -5.82 -19.49 -8.96
C GLU A 76 -7.27 -18.99 -9.08
N VAL A 77 -7.50 -17.71 -9.39
CA VAL A 77 -8.86 -17.20 -9.55
C VAL A 77 -9.49 -17.66 -10.87
N CYS A 78 -10.75 -18.11 -10.78
CA CYS A 78 -11.48 -18.63 -11.96
C CYS A 78 -12.30 -17.54 -12.67
N TRP A 79 -12.65 -16.44 -11.98
CA TRP A 79 -13.51 -15.40 -12.54
C TRP A 79 -12.70 -14.43 -13.40
N PRO A 80 -13.10 -14.24 -14.67
CA PRO A 80 -12.41 -13.32 -15.58
C PRO A 80 -12.31 -11.90 -15.02
N GLU A 81 -13.34 -11.42 -14.32
CA GLU A 81 -13.38 -10.11 -13.71
C GLU A 81 -12.31 -9.96 -12.60
N ALA A 82 -12.07 -10.99 -11.80
CA ALA A 82 -11.01 -11.00 -10.80
C ALA A 82 -9.61 -11.03 -11.45
N ARG A 83 -9.45 -11.74 -12.55
CA ARG A 83 -8.20 -11.72 -13.34
C ARG A 83 -7.93 -10.34 -13.94
N CYS A 84 -8.97 -9.64 -14.40
CA CYS A 84 -8.82 -8.26 -14.86
C CYS A 84 -8.31 -7.34 -13.75
N PHE A 85 -8.84 -7.47 -12.52
CA PHE A 85 -8.38 -6.71 -11.39
C PHE A 85 -6.92 -7.02 -11.06
N TYR A 86 -6.56 -8.29 -10.89
CA TYR A 86 -5.19 -8.68 -10.57
C TYR A 86 -4.18 -8.31 -11.67
N GLY A 87 -4.57 -8.41 -12.95
CA GLY A 87 -3.72 -7.93 -14.04
C GLY A 87 -3.46 -6.43 -13.98
N PHE A 88 -4.45 -5.64 -13.57
CA PHE A 88 -4.29 -4.21 -13.35
C PHE A 88 -3.47 -3.92 -12.10
N GLN A 89 -3.69 -4.64 -11.00
CA GLN A 89 -2.89 -4.53 -9.79
C GLN A 89 -1.40 -4.80 -10.08
N ILE A 90 -1.07 -5.88 -10.77
CA ILE A 90 0.31 -6.21 -11.20
C ILE A 90 0.95 -5.02 -11.96
N MET A 91 0.19 -4.38 -12.84
CA MET A 91 0.67 -3.20 -13.55
C MET A 91 0.96 -2.04 -12.60
N MET A 92 0.07 -1.77 -11.63
CA MET A 92 0.27 -0.69 -10.65
C MET A 92 1.45 -0.97 -9.72
N GLU A 93 1.66 -2.22 -9.28
CA GLU A 93 2.83 -2.61 -8.49
C GLU A 93 4.16 -2.33 -9.24
N ASN A 94 4.18 -2.50 -10.56
CA ASN A 94 5.36 -2.11 -11.35
C ASN A 94 5.58 -0.58 -11.34
N ILE A 95 4.52 0.22 -11.38
CA ILE A 95 4.59 1.69 -11.29
C ILE A 95 5.03 2.11 -9.88
N HIS A 96 4.55 1.44 -8.82
CA HIS A 96 5.02 1.67 -7.45
C HIS A 96 6.52 1.39 -7.34
N ALA A 97 6.99 0.24 -7.80
CA ALA A 97 8.41 -0.12 -7.80
C ALA A 97 9.28 0.86 -8.59
N GLU A 98 8.83 1.31 -9.75
CA GLU A 98 9.49 2.37 -10.52
C GLU A 98 9.57 3.68 -9.72
N THR A 99 8.47 4.07 -9.07
CA THR A 99 8.42 5.29 -8.26
C THR A 99 9.39 5.21 -7.07
N TYR A 100 9.45 4.09 -6.35
CA TYR A 100 10.41 3.93 -5.26
C TYR A 100 11.86 3.96 -5.74
N SER A 101 12.12 3.40 -6.91
CA SER A 101 13.44 3.47 -7.53
C SER A 101 13.83 4.91 -7.87
N LEU A 102 12.91 5.69 -8.43
CA LEU A 102 13.13 7.12 -8.73
C LEU A 102 13.37 7.94 -7.45
N LEU A 103 12.62 7.68 -6.38
CA LEU A 103 12.81 8.35 -5.08
C LEU A 103 14.19 8.04 -4.49
N ILE A 104 14.60 6.76 -4.49
CA ILE A 104 15.93 6.34 -4.01
C ILE A 104 17.02 6.99 -4.85
N ASP A 105 16.92 6.95 -6.17
CA ASP A 105 17.88 7.56 -7.08
C ASP A 105 17.99 9.07 -6.92
N THR A 106 16.89 9.74 -6.61
CA THR A 106 16.83 11.19 -6.44
C THR A 106 17.47 11.64 -5.13
N TYR A 107 17.28 10.88 -4.03
CA TYR A 107 17.72 11.33 -2.70
C TYR A 107 19.11 10.81 -2.32
N ILE A 108 19.59 9.77 -2.94
CA ILE A 108 20.81 9.07 -2.53
C ILE A 108 21.83 9.09 -3.67
N ASP A 109 22.96 9.75 -3.43
CA ASP A 109 24.03 9.86 -4.43
C ASP A 109 25.02 8.67 -4.37
N ASP A 110 25.18 8.01 -3.21
CA ASP A 110 26.13 6.92 -3.02
C ASP A 110 25.60 5.60 -3.60
N GLU A 111 26.25 5.10 -4.64
CA GLU A 111 25.85 3.87 -5.33
C GLU A 111 25.92 2.62 -4.43
N ARG A 112 26.81 2.59 -3.43
CA ARG A 112 26.90 1.47 -2.47
C ARG A 112 25.74 1.50 -1.50
N GLU A 113 25.32 2.70 -1.09
CA GLU A 113 24.13 2.88 -0.24
C GLU A 113 22.87 2.50 -1.01
N LYS A 114 22.74 2.88 -2.29
CA LYS A 114 21.63 2.44 -3.15
C LYS A 114 21.56 0.93 -3.25
N ASP A 115 22.67 0.26 -3.59
CA ASP A 115 22.73 -1.21 -3.70
C ASP A 115 22.34 -1.89 -2.37
N HIS A 116 22.79 -1.34 -1.23
CA HIS A 116 22.40 -1.82 0.09
C HIS A 116 20.89 -1.71 0.33
N LEU A 117 20.25 -0.62 -0.05
CA LEU A 117 18.82 -0.37 0.12
C LEU A 117 17.96 -1.22 -0.83
N PHE A 118 18.37 -1.37 -2.10
CA PHE A 118 17.69 -2.26 -3.04
C PHE A 118 17.75 -3.74 -2.63
N LYS A 119 18.75 -4.12 -1.84
CA LYS A 119 18.88 -5.46 -1.26
C LYS A 119 18.33 -5.55 0.17
N ALA A 120 17.39 -4.70 0.54
CA ALA A 120 16.93 -4.55 1.92
C ALA A 120 16.36 -5.85 2.54
N LEU A 121 15.81 -6.76 1.75
CA LEU A 121 15.41 -8.09 2.24
C LEU A 121 16.57 -8.93 2.79
N GLU A 122 17.79 -8.69 2.31
CA GLU A 122 19.01 -9.38 2.76
C GLU A 122 19.80 -8.56 3.78
N THR A 123 19.84 -7.24 3.60
CA THR A 123 20.72 -6.31 4.29
C THR A 123 20.09 -5.67 5.53
N VAL A 124 18.75 -5.56 5.59
CA VAL A 124 18.01 -4.90 6.66
C VAL A 124 17.15 -5.90 7.44
N PRO A 125 17.56 -6.31 8.67
CA PRO A 125 16.91 -7.40 9.41
C PRO A 125 15.41 -7.19 9.67
N SER A 126 14.97 -5.94 9.85
CA SER A 126 13.57 -5.61 10.09
C SER A 126 12.71 -5.74 8.84
N VAL A 127 13.25 -5.38 7.68
CA VAL A 127 12.61 -5.58 6.37
C VAL A 127 12.53 -7.09 6.09
N LYS A 128 13.63 -7.81 6.35
CA LYS A 128 13.68 -9.28 6.22
C LYS A 128 12.58 -9.95 7.04
N LYS A 129 12.33 -9.51 8.27
CA LYS A 129 11.30 -10.10 9.15
C LYS A 129 9.90 -10.00 8.54
N LYS A 130 9.54 -8.85 7.94
CA LYS A 130 8.28 -8.66 7.21
C LYS A 130 8.24 -9.56 5.97
N GLY A 131 9.32 -9.58 5.19
CA GLY A 131 9.45 -10.42 3.99
C GLY A 131 9.33 -11.92 4.32
N ASP A 132 10.04 -12.42 5.32
CA ASP A 132 9.97 -13.82 5.74
C ASP A 132 8.55 -14.22 6.19
N TRP A 133 7.82 -13.32 6.85
CA TRP A 133 6.42 -13.54 7.21
C TRP A 133 5.53 -13.62 5.96
N ALA A 134 5.67 -12.67 5.04
CA ALA A 134 4.93 -12.65 3.79
C ALA A 134 5.20 -13.92 2.97
N MET A 135 6.46 -14.26 2.72
CA MET A 135 6.87 -15.46 1.97
C MET A 135 6.34 -16.75 2.60
N ARG A 136 6.28 -16.83 3.93
CA ARG A 136 5.72 -18.00 4.63
C ARG A 136 4.25 -18.21 4.29
N TRP A 137 3.47 -17.14 4.21
CA TRP A 137 2.04 -17.19 3.90
C TRP A 137 1.74 -17.33 2.41
N LEU A 138 2.63 -16.87 1.52
CA LEU A 138 2.47 -16.96 0.07
C LEU A 138 2.68 -18.38 -0.47
N SER A 139 3.36 -19.23 0.29
CA SER A 139 3.60 -20.62 -0.12
C SER A 139 2.30 -21.41 -0.19
N ARG A 140 1.96 -21.92 -1.37
CA ARG A 140 0.82 -22.84 -1.60
C ARG A 140 0.83 -24.10 -0.72
N LYS A 141 1.98 -24.41 -0.13
CA LYS A 141 2.17 -25.58 0.73
C LYS A 141 1.67 -25.38 2.16
N ARG A 142 1.34 -24.16 2.57
CA ARG A 142 1.13 -23.82 4.00
C ARG A 142 -0.26 -23.32 4.39
N GLY A 143 -1.14 -23.05 3.45
CA GLY A 143 -2.47 -22.56 3.80
C GLY A 143 -3.46 -22.71 2.67
N SER A 144 -4.74 -22.69 3.00
CA SER A 144 -5.80 -22.59 2.01
C SER A 144 -5.69 -21.27 1.23
N PHE A 145 -6.32 -21.20 0.06
CA PHE A 145 -6.41 -19.96 -0.71
C PHE A 145 -6.99 -18.82 0.16
N ALA A 146 -8.02 -19.11 0.97
CA ALA A 146 -8.65 -18.14 1.86
C ALA A 146 -7.68 -17.57 2.90
N GLU A 147 -6.85 -18.41 3.52
CA GLU A 147 -5.85 -17.96 4.51
C GLU A 147 -4.75 -17.13 3.86
N ARG A 148 -4.28 -17.52 2.68
CA ARG A 148 -3.28 -16.75 1.93
C ARG A 148 -3.83 -15.39 1.49
N LEU A 149 -5.11 -15.33 1.11
CA LEU A 149 -5.78 -14.09 0.74
C LEU A 149 -5.91 -13.13 1.94
N VAL A 150 -6.19 -13.65 3.14
CA VAL A 150 -6.19 -12.85 4.38
C VAL A 150 -4.78 -12.34 4.71
N ALA A 151 -3.76 -13.19 4.57
CA ALA A 151 -2.38 -12.78 4.80
C ALA A 151 -1.94 -11.71 3.78
N PHE A 152 -2.36 -11.83 2.53
CA PHE A 152 -2.13 -10.83 1.50
C PHE A 152 -2.80 -9.49 1.85
N ALA A 153 -4.07 -9.51 2.28
CA ALA A 153 -4.74 -8.31 2.79
C ALA A 153 -4.03 -7.68 4.01
N ALA A 154 -3.37 -8.50 4.85
CA ALA A 154 -2.56 -7.98 5.96
C ALA A 154 -1.25 -7.34 5.49
N VAL A 155 -0.62 -7.85 4.43
CA VAL A 155 0.55 -7.19 3.81
C VAL A 155 0.16 -5.82 3.27
N GLU A 156 -0.85 -5.75 2.41
CA GLU A 156 -1.33 -4.51 1.78
C GLU A 156 -1.88 -3.50 2.80
N GLY A 157 -2.67 -3.97 3.75
CA GLY A 157 -3.39 -3.10 4.69
C GLY A 157 -2.65 -2.78 5.98
N ILE A 158 -1.73 -3.64 6.46
CA ILE A 158 -1.07 -3.49 7.77
C ILE A 158 0.42 -3.17 7.62
N PHE A 159 1.17 -3.95 6.84
CA PHE A 159 2.63 -3.77 6.75
C PHE A 159 3.07 -2.45 6.14
N PHE A 160 2.22 -1.82 5.34
CA PHE A 160 2.45 -0.48 4.79
C PHE A 160 1.91 0.65 5.67
N SER A 161 0.98 0.35 6.59
CA SER A 161 0.19 1.36 7.29
C SER A 161 1.02 2.35 8.12
N GLY A 162 1.98 1.85 8.89
CA GLY A 162 2.86 2.69 9.71
C GLY A 162 3.77 3.55 8.86
N SER A 163 4.30 3.01 7.77
CA SER A 163 5.17 3.72 6.83
C SER A 163 4.42 4.82 6.10
N PHE A 164 3.22 4.54 5.58
CA PHE A 164 2.38 5.57 4.96
C PHE A 164 2.02 6.68 5.95
N CYS A 165 1.63 6.33 7.16
CA CYS A 165 1.32 7.31 8.21
C CYS A 165 2.54 8.21 8.53
N ALA A 166 3.74 7.63 8.60
CA ALA A 166 4.97 8.36 8.83
C ALA A 166 5.30 9.37 7.70
N ILE A 167 5.08 8.98 6.44
CA ILE A 167 5.27 9.89 5.31
C ILE A 167 4.19 10.99 5.31
N PHE A 168 2.94 10.68 5.65
CA PHE A 168 1.90 11.70 5.83
C PHE A 168 2.20 12.66 6.98
N TRP A 169 2.94 12.25 7.99
CA TRP A 169 3.47 13.15 9.02
C TRP A 169 4.43 14.19 8.44
N LEU A 170 5.30 13.82 7.49
CA LEU A 170 6.14 14.77 6.75
C LEU A 170 5.28 15.76 5.96
N LYS A 171 4.21 15.31 5.31
CA LYS A 171 3.24 16.19 4.64
C LYS A 171 2.63 17.19 5.60
N LYS A 172 2.22 16.76 6.79
CA LYS A 172 1.69 17.65 7.83
C LYS A 172 2.70 18.73 8.25
N ARG A 173 3.98 18.43 8.16
CA ARG A 173 5.09 19.38 8.42
C ARG A 173 5.44 20.25 7.22
N GLY A 174 4.80 20.05 6.06
CA GLY A 174 5.07 20.78 4.82
C GLY A 174 6.39 20.41 4.15
N LEU A 175 6.88 19.19 4.34
CA LEU A 175 8.15 18.67 3.82
C LEU A 175 7.94 17.62 2.73
N MET A 176 8.92 17.54 1.80
CA MET A 176 9.03 16.49 0.80
C MET A 176 7.75 16.33 -0.04
N PRO A 177 7.32 17.38 -0.79
CA PRO A 177 6.04 17.37 -1.50
C PRO A 177 5.91 16.26 -2.53
N GLY A 178 6.97 15.92 -3.27
CA GLY A 178 6.95 14.83 -4.24
C GLY A 178 6.80 13.45 -3.57
N LEU A 179 7.60 13.18 -2.51
CA LEU A 179 7.49 11.96 -1.71
C LEU A 179 6.09 11.82 -1.10
N THR A 180 5.54 12.90 -0.56
CA THR A 180 4.22 12.84 0.09
C THR A 180 3.09 12.72 -0.92
N PHE A 181 3.24 13.29 -2.11
CA PHE A 181 2.28 13.11 -3.20
C PHE A 181 2.29 11.67 -3.74
N SER A 182 3.47 11.08 -3.97
CA SER A 182 3.56 9.66 -4.34
C SER A 182 2.92 8.76 -3.28
N ASN A 183 3.13 9.06 -2.00
CA ASN A 183 2.52 8.34 -0.90
C ASN A 183 0.97 8.41 -0.90
N GLU A 184 0.38 9.53 -1.36
CA GLU A 184 -1.09 9.63 -1.53
C GLU A 184 -1.59 8.70 -2.62
N LEU A 185 -0.90 8.66 -3.76
CA LEU A 185 -1.28 7.82 -4.90
C LEU A 185 -1.14 6.33 -4.54
N ILE A 186 0.02 5.95 -4.01
CA ILE A 186 0.32 4.56 -3.67
C ILE A 186 -0.59 4.06 -2.52
N SER A 187 -0.72 4.81 -1.43
CA SER A 187 -1.57 4.38 -0.30
C SER A 187 -3.05 4.26 -0.67
N ARG A 188 -3.52 5.02 -1.65
CA ARG A 188 -4.86 4.87 -2.22
C ARG A 188 -4.99 3.55 -2.99
N ASP A 189 -4.00 3.22 -3.80
CA ASP A 189 -3.99 1.98 -4.56
C ASP A 189 -3.92 0.76 -3.64
N GLU A 190 -3.05 0.78 -2.62
CA GLU A 190 -2.99 -0.29 -1.60
C GLU A 190 -4.31 -0.45 -0.83
N GLY A 191 -5.01 0.64 -0.58
CA GLY A 191 -6.36 0.60 -0.03
C GLY A 191 -7.34 -0.15 -0.93
N LEU A 192 -7.30 0.07 -2.25
CA LEU A 192 -8.13 -0.64 -3.23
C LEU A 192 -7.75 -2.12 -3.34
N HIS A 193 -6.44 -2.43 -3.27
CA HIS A 193 -5.94 -3.81 -3.29
C HIS A 193 -6.40 -4.59 -2.06
N CYS A 194 -6.28 -4.00 -0.88
CA CYS A 194 -6.75 -4.56 0.37
C CYS A 194 -8.28 -4.79 0.37
N ASP A 195 -9.05 -3.79 -0.07
CA ASP A 195 -10.51 -3.88 -0.20
C ASP A 195 -10.93 -4.99 -1.17
N PHE A 196 -10.22 -5.15 -2.27
CA PHE A 196 -10.47 -6.21 -3.23
C PHE A 196 -10.18 -7.61 -2.65
N ALA A 197 -9.10 -7.77 -1.89
CA ALA A 197 -8.80 -9.02 -1.19
C ALA A 197 -9.91 -9.39 -0.21
N CYS A 198 -10.43 -8.43 0.56
CA CYS A 198 -11.57 -8.63 1.47
C CYS A 198 -12.86 -8.97 0.71
N LEU A 199 -13.15 -8.27 -0.38
CA LEU A 199 -14.29 -8.58 -1.24
C LEU A 199 -14.21 -10.00 -1.79
N LEU A 200 -13.07 -10.39 -2.34
CA LEU A 200 -12.87 -11.73 -2.90
C LEU A 200 -13.01 -12.80 -1.81
N HIS A 201 -12.44 -12.58 -0.62
CA HIS A 201 -12.60 -13.48 0.53
C HIS A 201 -14.08 -13.68 0.89
N SER A 202 -14.89 -12.61 0.88
CA SER A 202 -16.33 -12.68 1.16
C SER A 202 -17.14 -13.51 0.14
N LYS A 203 -16.57 -13.79 -1.03
CA LYS A 203 -17.20 -14.58 -2.12
C LYS A 203 -16.74 -16.03 -2.16
N LEU A 204 -15.81 -16.42 -1.30
CA LEU A 204 -15.34 -17.80 -1.25
C LEU A 204 -16.42 -18.70 -0.64
N ILE A 205 -16.60 -19.90 -1.23
CA ILE A 205 -17.51 -20.94 -0.70
C ILE A 205 -17.01 -21.42 0.68
N ARG A 206 -15.68 -21.47 0.85
CA ARG A 206 -15.02 -21.83 2.09
C ARG A 206 -14.01 -20.74 2.43
N GLY A 207 -14.39 -19.80 3.27
CA GLY A 207 -13.53 -18.77 3.82
C GLY A 207 -12.62 -19.31 4.93
N ALA A 208 -11.65 -18.50 5.34
CA ALA A 208 -10.85 -18.77 6.53
C ALA A 208 -11.71 -18.57 7.80
N GLY A 209 -11.51 -19.42 8.80
CA GLY A 209 -12.24 -19.28 10.08
C GLY A 209 -11.77 -18.06 10.87
N GLU A 210 -12.68 -17.44 11.64
CA GLU A 210 -12.41 -16.19 12.38
C GLU A 210 -11.15 -16.30 13.27
N ASN A 211 -10.96 -17.40 13.99
CA ASN A 211 -9.78 -17.57 14.84
C ASN A 211 -8.47 -17.57 14.06
N VAL A 212 -8.49 -18.10 12.83
CA VAL A 212 -7.32 -18.11 11.94
C VAL A 212 -7.05 -16.68 11.41
N ILE A 213 -8.10 -15.99 10.95
CA ILE A 213 -8.02 -14.60 10.50
C ILE A 213 -7.44 -13.73 11.61
N ARG A 214 -8.00 -13.78 12.82
CA ARG A 214 -7.55 -12.99 13.97
C ARG A 214 -6.08 -13.26 14.31
N ARG A 215 -5.63 -14.50 14.22
CA ARG A 215 -4.21 -14.86 14.43
C ARG A 215 -3.31 -14.25 13.36
N ILE A 216 -3.66 -14.38 12.09
CA ILE A 216 -2.89 -13.80 10.96
C ILE A 216 -2.75 -12.28 11.15
N ILE A 217 -3.85 -11.60 11.45
CA ILE A 217 -3.87 -10.15 11.65
C ILE A 217 -3.05 -9.75 12.88
N ALA A 218 -3.17 -10.45 13.99
CA ALA A 218 -2.40 -10.15 15.20
C ALA A 218 -0.89 -10.33 15.00
N GLU A 219 -0.47 -11.40 14.31
CA GLU A 219 0.94 -11.61 13.96
C GLU A 219 1.48 -10.45 13.10
N ALA A 220 0.71 -9.98 12.11
CA ALA A 220 1.10 -8.86 11.25
C ALA A 220 1.20 -7.55 12.06
N VAL A 221 0.26 -7.29 12.96
CA VAL A 221 0.28 -6.11 13.84
C VAL A 221 1.52 -6.09 14.73
N ASP A 222 1.87 -7.22 15.35
CA ASP A 222 3.04 -7.30 16.22
C ASP A 222 4.34 -7.01 15.46
N ILE A 223 4.46 -7.52 14.23
CA ILE A 223 5.62 -7.27 13.36
C ILE A 223 5.68 -5.81 12.94
N GLU A 224 4.55 -5.21 12.54
CA GLU A 224 4.48 -3.81 12.15
C GLU A 224 4.81 -2.88 13.31
N ILE A 225 4.26 -3.11 14.49
CA ILE A 225 4.56 -2.34 15.70
C ILE A 225 6.05 -2.43 16.03
N GLU A 226 6.66 -3.62 15.96
CA GLU A 226 8.09 -3.78 16.21
C GLU A 226 8.92 -3.00 15.18
N PHE A 227 8.51 -3.01 13.91
CA PHE A 227 9.18 -2.26 12.85
C PHE A 227 9.20 -0.76 13.15
N VAL A 228 8.06 -0.14 13.42
CA VAL A 228 7.95 1.32 13.60
C VAL A 228 8.36 1.84 14.99
N THR A 229 8.56 0.95 15.97
CA THR A 229 8.92 1.36 17.35
C THR A 229 10.34 0.99 17.74
N LYS A 230 10.89 -0.10 17.19
CA LYS A 230 12.21 -0.61 17.57
C LYS A 230 13.22 -0.59 16.43
N ALA A 231 12.80 -1.10 15.27
CA ALA A 231 13.72 -1.28 14.15
C ALA A 231 13.94 0.03 13.38
N LEU A 232 12.88 0.75 13.11
CA LEU A 232 12.89 2.09 12.51
C LEU A 232 11.97 3.02 13.32
N PRO A 233 12.42 3.50 14.48
CA PRO A 233 11.56 4.22 15.40
C PRO A 233 11.04 5.54 14.83
N VAL A 234 9.72 5.70 14.80
CA VAL A 234 9.06 6.93 14.31
C VAL A 234 9.43 8.19 15.11
N ASN A 235 10.02 8.03 16.30
CA ASN A 235 10.59 9.12 17.09
C ASN A 235 11.71 9.87 16.34
N LEU A 236 12.40 9.20 15.40
CA LEU A 236 13.44 9.81 14.56
C LEU A 236 12.90 10.97 13.71
N ILE A 237 11.61 10.93 13.38
CA ILE A 237 10.92 12.01 12.65
C ILE A 237 9.97 12.82 13.54
N GLY A 238 10.08 12.68 14.86
CA GLY A 238 9.28 13.42 15.82
C GLY A 238 7.85 12.93 16.02
N MET A 239 7.53 11.71 15.62
CA MET A 239 6.23 11.08 15.90
C MET A 239 6.22 10.37 17.25
N ASN A 240 5.03 10.27 17.84
CA ASN A 240 4.82 9.51 19.07
C ASN A 240 4.62 8.01 18.74
N ALA A 241 5.51 7.17 19.29
CA ALA A 241 5.50 5.73 19.03
C ALA A 241 4.25 5.02 19.60
N ASP A 242 3.71 5.47 20.73
CA ASP A 242 2.51 4.87 21.33
C ASP A 242 1.27 5.20 20.49
N LEU A 243 1.18 6.41 19.97
CA LEU A 243 0.09 6.77 19.04
C LEU A 243 0.22 6.01 17.71
N MET A 244 1.44 5.79 17.21
CA MET A 244 1.64 4.97 16.00
C MET A 244 1.20 3.51 16.26
N LYS A 245 1.55 2.94 17.40
CA LYS A 245 1.05 1.63 17.80
C LYS A 245 -0.48 1.57 17.80
N GLN A 246 -1.13 2.56 18.40
CA GLN A 246 -2.59 2.65 18.40
C GLN A 246 -3.16 2.78 17.00
N TYR A 247 -2.50 3.54 16.10
CA TYR A 247 -2.91 3.69 14.72
C TYR A 247 -2.87 2.35 13.96
N ILE A 248 -1.80 1.57 14.09
CA ILE A 248 -1.69 0.24 13.47
C ILE A 248 -2.79 -0.69 13.98
N GLN A 249 -3.08 -0.68 15.29
CA GLN A 249 -4.17 -1.44 15.90
C GLN A 249 -5.55 -1.01 15.37
N PHE A 250 -5.75 0.29 15.16
CA PHE A 250 -6.97 0.83 14.55
C PHE A 250 -7.15 0.35 13.10
N VAL A 251 -6.08 0.37 12.30
CA VAL A 251 -6.10 -0.13 10.91
C VAL A 251 -6.43 -1.63 10.90
N ALA A 252 -5.81 -2.41 11.79
CA ALA A 252 -6.08 -3.85 11.92
C ALA A 252 -7.55 -4.15 12.29
N ASP A 253 -8.13 -3.39 13.21
CA ASP A 253 -9.54 -3.53 13.57
C ASP A 253 -10.48 -3.22 12.40
N ARG A 254 -10.13 -2.24 11.55
CA ARG A 254 -10.86 -1.97 10.31
C ARG A 254 -10.81 -3.15 9.35
N LEU A 255 -9.62 -3.73 9.16
CA LEU A 255 -9.44 -4.89 8.29
C LEU A 255 -10.21 -6.11 8.81
N LEU A 256 -10.21 -6.35 10.14
CA LEU A 256 -11.02 -7.41 10.75
C LEU A 256 -12.52 -7.24 10.46
N VAL A 257 -13.04 -6.01 10.60
CA VAL A 257 -14.46 -5.71 10.28
C VAL A 257 -14.77 -5.97 8.80
N GLN A 258 -13.86 -5.59 7.89
CA GLN A 258 -14.01 -5.86 6.47
C GLN A 258 -14.02 -7.37 6.14
N LEU A 259 -13.30 -8.17 6.94
CA LEU A 259 -13.30 -9.62 6.87
C LEU A 259 -14.44 -10.28 7.63
N ASN A 260 -15.42 -9.49 8.10
CA ASN A 260 -16.56 -9.93 8.92
C ASN A 260 -16.16 -10.61 10.24
N CYS A 261 -15.08 -10.16 10.86
CA CYS A 261 -14.57 -10.63 12.14
C CYS A 261 -14.76 -9.57 13.24
N SER A 262 -14.77 -10.04 14.48
CA SER A 262 -14.77 -9.16 15.64
C SER A 262 -13.45 -8.43 15.79
N LYS A 263 -13.46 -7.17 16.22
CA LYS A 263 -12.28 -6.39 16.55
C LYS A 263 -11.44 -7.05 17.64
N ILE A 264 -10.13 -6.85 17.60
CA ILE A 264 -9.20 -7.32 18.63
C ILE A 264 -8.89 -6.21 19.63
N TYR A 265 -8.57 -5.02 19.13
CA TYR A 265 -7.96 -3.94 19.92
C TYR A 265 -8.98 -2.93 20.42
N ASN A 266 -10.05 -2.68 19.70
CA ASN A 266 -11.14 -1.75 20.04
C ASN A 266 -10.65 -0.32 20.33
N VAL A 267 -9.69 0.16 19.54
CA VAL A 267 -9.11 1.50 19.67
C VAL A 267 -9.62 2.46 18.59
N GLY A 268 -9.64 3.75 18.90
CA GLY A 268 -9.96 4.81 17.94
C GLY A 268 -8.72 5.28 17.16
N ASN A 269 -8.94 6.01 16.05
CA ASN A 269 -7.87 6.63 15.29
C ASN A 269 -7.19 7.74 16.10
N PRO A 270 -5.88 7.62 16.44
CA PRO A 270 -5.17 8.63 17.21
C PRO A 270 -4.69 9.82 16.36
N PHE A 271 -4.82 9.74 15.03
CA PHE A 271 -4.37 10.75 14.08
C PHE A 271 -5.54 11.29 13.24
N PRO A 272 -6.37 12.22 13.78
CA PRO A 272 -7.50 12.79 13.02
C PRO A 272 -7.10 13.43 11.70
N TRP A 273 -5.88 13.95 11.60
CA TRP A 273 -5.31 14.55 10.39
C TRP A 273 -5.14 13.55 9.24
N MET A 274 -5.04 12.26 9.52
CA MET A 274 -4.98 11.21 8.48
C MET A 274 -6.26 11.14 7.66
N GLU A 275 -7.42 11.34 8.28
CA GLU A 275 -8.70 11.36 7.57
C GLU A 275 -8.82 12.59 6.66
N MET A 276 -8.37 13.76 7.14
CA MET A 276 -8.39 15.00 6.34
C MET A 276 -7.48 14.88 5.11
N ILE A 277 -6.28 14.32 5.25
CA ILE A 277 -5.34 14.11 4.13
C ILE A 277 -5.95 13.17 3.10
N SER A 278 -6.55 12.06 3.52
CA SER A 278 -7.21 11.09 2.64
C SER A 278 -8.38 11.71 1.87
N MET A 279 -9.14 12.61 2.50
CA MET A 279 -10.25 13.34 1.85
C MET A 279 -9.72 14.37 0.85
N GLN A 280 -8.70 15.14 1.20
CA GLN A 280 -8.06 16.13 0.32
C GLN A 280 -7.43 15.47 -0.91
N GLY A 281 -6.72 14.36 -0.73
CA GLY A 281 -6.12 13.60 -1.83
C GLY A 281 -7.15 13.11 -2.85
N LYS A 282 -8.30 12.62 -2.39
CA LYS A 282 -9.42 12.24 -3.27
C LYS A 282 -9.98 13.44 -4.04
N THR A 283 -10.22 14.55 -3.38
CA THR A 283 -10.79 15.77 -3.99
C THR A 283 -9.82 16.35 -5.02
N ASN A 284 -8.56 16.55 -4.68
CA ASN A 284 -7.54 17.11 -5.57
C ASN A 284 -7.30 16.25 -6.81
N PHE A 285 -7.34 14.93 -6.67
CA PHE A 285 -7.18 14.01 -7.78
C PHE A 285 -8.31 14.17 -8.81
N PHE A 286 -9.55 14.24 -8.35
CA PHE A 286 -10.70 14.42 -9.25
C PHE A 286 -10.70 15.82 -9.89
N GLU A 287 -10.37 16.87 -9.14
CA GLU A 287 -10.28 18.23 -9.67
C GLU A 287 -9.17 18.37 -10.73
N LYS A 288 -7.99 17.77 -10.48
CA LYS A 288 -6.87 17.82 -11.43
C LYS A 288 -7.20 17.10 -12.74
N ARG A 289 -7.81 15.92 -12.69
CA ARG A 289 -8.25 15.20 -13.91
C ARG A 289 -9.34 15.91 -14.68
N VAL A 290 -10.33 16.49 -14.00
CA VAL A 290 -11.38 17.29 -14.67
C VAL A 290 -10.77 18.49 -15.37
N ALA A 291 -9.78 19.17 -14.76
CA ALA A 291 -9.10 20.30 -15.39
C ALA A 291 -8.26 19.90 -16.61
N GLU A 292 -7.63 18.72 -16.60
CA GLU A 292 -6.89 18.19 -17.75
C GLU A 292 -7.78 17.76 -18.90
N TYR A 293 -8.93 17.14 -18.61
CA TYR A 293 -9.95 16.81 -19.60
C TYR A 293 -10.56 18.06 -20.23
N GLN A 294 -10.78 19.13 -19.47
CA GLN A 294 -11.27 20.42 -19.99
C GLN A 294 -10.23 21.08 -20.91
N LYS A 295 -8.91 20.99 -20.60
CA LYS A 295 -7.86 21.52 -21.47
C LYS A 295 -7.74 20.78 -22.80
N ALA A 296 -7.89 19.44 -22.78
CA ALA A 296 -7.91 18.64 -24.00
C ALA A 296 -9.11 18.95 -24.89
N GLY A 297 -10.32 19.16 -24.34
CA GLY A 297 -11.53 19.51 -25.08
C GLY A 297 -11.56 20.94 -25.65
N VAL A 298 -10.76 21.85 -25.07
CA VAL A 298 -10.70 23.25 -25.54
C VAL A 298 -9.74 23.45 -26.73
N MET A 299 -8.78 22.53 -26.90
CA MET A 299 -7.85 22.59 -28.06
C MET A 299 -8.47 22.09 -29.35
N ASP A 300 -9.49 21.23 -29.29
CA ASP A 300 -10.20 20.71 -30.48
C ASP A 300 -11.26 21.65 -31.06
N SER A 301 -11.55 22.77 -30.39
CA SER A 301 -12.54 23.75 -30.85
C SER A 301 -11.93 25.00 -31.51
N ALA A 302 -10.64 25.03 -31.79
CA ALA A 302 -9.91 26.14 -32.40
C ALA A 302 -9.24 25.79 -33.76
N SER A 303 -9.81 24.80 -34.50
CA SER A 303 -9.42 24.51 -35.90
C SER A 303 -10.57 24.60 -36.84
#